data_82f87b3e3e197deba2a02a919850e171
#
_entry.id   82f87b3e3e197deba2a02a919850e171
#
_cell.length_a   1.000
_cell.length_b   1.000
_cell.length_c   1.000
_cell.angle_alpha   90.00
_cell.angle_beta   90.00
_cell.angle_gamma   90.00
#
_symmetry.space_group_name_H-M   'P 1'
#
loop_
_entity.id
_entity.type
_entity.pdbx_description
1 polymer ?
#
loop_
_entity_poly.entity_id
_entity_poly.type
_entity_poly.pdbx_seq_one_letter_code
_entity_poly.pdbx_strand_id
1 'polypeptide(L)'
;MSGTSIEKPANMAAYLTAAKTRPLQVAPAPYTSAKPGQIIVRNHAIAINPIDRMKQEVGDFIYGWLKYPAILGIDLAGEVVEIGKGVTRFRVGDRVLGFANGVDKPRNNPAECAFQLYTVLPENLASIIPNSMSYEQAAAIPLGAGTAACGLYEKNQLGLPYPSLEPKSTGKALIVWGGSTSVGCNAIQLAKASGFEVIATSSPRNFDLCKMLGASHVIDYNSETVVTDLIASLKGKMLHGAMVVGDGGAEACRSVMAKVKCDKKFVSLVSYPMPKSEPKQFATLNRIVCFVSWNVRWWAKSKMQGVGSKFVFGSSMVYNEISPALFERYLPDAMAEGKFVAAPEPHVVGTGLNKVQEAFDAQKGVSARKIVVLL
;
A
#
# COMPACT_ATOMS: atom_id res chain seq x y z
N MET A 1 1.76 -50.08 -3.66
CA MET A 1 1.75 -48.95 -2.69
C MET A 1 0.68 -47.99 -3.13
N SER A 2 -0.51 -48.05 -2.50
CA SER A 2 -1.61 -47.13 -2.79
C SER A 2 -1.23 -45.76 -2.23
N GLY A 3 -0.89 -44.83 -3.11
CA GLY A 3 -0.72 -43.45 -2.73
C GLY A 3 -2.04 -42.91 -2.22
N THR A 4 -2.16 -42.65 -0.93
CA THR A 4 -3.22 -41.82 -0.37
C THR A 4 -3.16 -40.46 -1.03
N SER A 5 -4.07 -40.20 -1.98
CA SER A 5 -4.29 -38.85 -2.49
C SER A 5 -4.66 -37.97 -1.31
N ILE A 6 -3.75 -37.11 -0.86
CA ILE A 6 -4.08 -36.09 0.14
C ILE A 6 -5.20 -35.24 -0.48
N GLU A 7 -6.39 -35.34 0.09
CA GLU A 7 -7.54 -34.57 -0.36
C GLU A 7 -7.22 -33.08 -0.19
N LYS A 8 -7.29 -32.32 -1.30
CA LYS A 8 -7.00 -30.89 -1.28
C LYS A 8 -8.09 -30.16 -0.48
N PRO A 9 -7.73 -29.17 0.34
CA PRO A 9 -8.73 -28.43 1.10
C PRO A 9 -9.69 -27.70 0.18
N ALA A 10 -10.95 -27.60 0.61
CA ALA A 10 -11.96 -26.82 -0.09
C ALA A 10 -11.63 -25.34 -0.02
N ASN A 11 -11.52 -24.68 -1.17
CA ASN A 11 -11.32 -23.24 -1.27
C ASN A 11 -12.62 -22.53 -1.60
N MET A 12 -12.81 -21.34 -1.05
CA MET A 12 -13.91 -20.41 -1.31
C MET A 12 -13.35 -19.03 -1.63
N ALA A 13 -14.02 -18.26 -2.47
CA ALA A 13 -13.63 -16.89 -2.80
C ALA A 13 -14.82 -15.93 -2.90
N ALA A 14 -14.55 -14.65 -2.68
CA ALA A 14 -15.49 -13.57 -2.94
C ALA A 14 -15.26 -13.03 -4.37
N TYR A 15 -16.24 -13.26 -5.24
CA TYR A 15 -16.17 -12.95 -6.66
C TYR A 15 -16.88 -11.64 -7.01
N LEU A 16 -16.23 -10.81 -7.80
CA LEU A 16 -16.85 -9.78 -8.61
C LEU A 16 -17.37 -10.46 -9.88
N THR A 17 -18.69 -10.66 -10.02
CA THR A 17 -19.28 -11.49 -11.07
C THR A 17 -19.38 -10.81 -12.43
N ALA A 18 -19.45 -9.48 -12.45
CA ALA A 18 -19.38 -8.63 -13.65
C ALA A 18 -18.95 -7.22 -13.27
N ALA A 19 -18.65 -6.37 -14.26
CA ALA A 19 -18.32 -4.98 -14.03
C ALA A 19 -19.40 -4.26 -13.22
N LYS A 20 -18.98 -3.59 -12.14
CA LYS A 20 -19.84 -2.78 -11.24
C LYS A 20 -20.93 -3.55 -10.49
N THR A 21 -20.92 -4.89 -10.52
CA THR A 21 -21.91 -5.67 -9.76
C THR A 21 -21.68 -5.59 -8.26
N ARG A 22 -22.78 -5.65 -7.50
CA ARG A 22 -22.83 -5.65 -6.04
C ARG A 22 -23.99 -6.55 -5.56
N PRO A 23 -23.85 -7.27 -4.45
CA PRO A 23 -22.59 -7.49 -3.69
C PRO A 23 -21.64 -8.45 -4.41
N LEU A 24 -20.41 -8.60 -3.87
CA LEU A 24 -19.54 -9.71 -4.23
C LEU A 24 -20.20 -11.03 -3.84
N GLN A 25 -20.04 -12.06 -4.65
CA GLN A 25 -20.65 -13.38 -4.43
C GLN A 25 -19.61 -14.37 -3.90
N VAL A 26 -19.89 -15.02 -2.76
CA VAL A 26 -19.05 -16.08 -2.22
C VAL A 26 -19.42 -17.40 -2.88
N ALA A 27 -18.43 -18.04 -3.49
CA ALA A 27 -18.60 -19.31 -4.19
C ALA A 27 -17.32 -20.17 -4.09
N PRO A 28 -17.42 -21.51 -4.38
CA PRO A 28 -16.25 -22.38 -4.47
C PRO A 28 -15.21 -21.84 -5.46
N ALA A 29 -13.93 -21.95 -5.08
CA ALA A 29 -12.78 -21.59 -5.88
C ALA A 29 -11.81 -22.79 -5.97
N PRO A 30 -11.05 -22.94 -7.05
CA PRO A 30 -10.03 -23.98 -7.14
C PRO A 30 -8.94 -23.80 -6.06
N TYR A 31 -8.56 -24.89 -5.41
CA TYR A 31 -7.31 -24.92 -4.65
C TYR A 31 -6.15 -25.16 -5.62
N THR A 32 -5.22 -24.22 -5.66
CA THR A 32 -4.05 -24.30 -6.55
C THR A 32 -2.80 -24.62 -5.73
N SER A 33 -2.12 -25.73 -6.06
CA SER A 33 -0.88 -26.11 -5.38
C SER A 33 0.29 -25.19 -5.70
N ALA A 34 1.25 -25.11 -4.77
CA ALA A 34 2.45 -24.29 -4.90
C ALA A 34 3.35 -24.75 -6.05
N LYS A 35 3.72 -23.83 -6.94
CA LYS A 35 4.78 -24.01 -7.94
C LYS A 35 6.16 -23.71 -7.32
N PRO A 36 7.28 -24.03 -8.00
CA PRO A 36 8.60 -23.64 -7.52
C PRO A 36 8.68 -22.13 -7.18
N GLY A 37 9.25 -21.81 -6.00
CA GLY A 37 9.37 -20.44 -5.49
C GLY A 37 8.06 -19.84 -4.98
N GLN A 38 7.00 -20.64 -4.78
CA GLN A 38 5.71 -20.19 -4.27
C GLN A 38 5.36 -20.88 -2.95
N ILE A 39 4.54 -20.24 -2.16
CA ILE A 39 3.89 -20.75 -0.95
C ILE A 39 2.37 -20.66 -1.10
N ILE A 40 1.64 -21.52 -0.40
CA ILE A 40 0.19 -21.37 -0.21
C ILE A 40 -0.05 -20.89 1.20
N VAL A 41 -0.81 -19.81 1.32
CA VAL A 41 -1.23 -19.25 2.60
C VAL A 41 -2.70 -19.52 2.80
N ARG A 42 -3.05 -20.16 3.94
CA ARG A 42 -4.40 -20.16 4.47
C ARG A 42 -4.63 -18.79 5.12
N ASN A 43 -5.49 -18.01 4.53
CA ASN A 43 -5.77 -16.65 4.98
C ASN A 43 -6.55 -16.68 6.30
N HIS A 44 -6.11 -15.92 7.28
CA HIS A 44 -6.81 -15.66 8.55
C HIS A 44 -7.33 -14.22 8.63
N ALA A 45 -6.71 -13.30 7.89
CA ALA A 45 -7.17 -11.93 7.74
C ALA A 45 -6.83 -11.40 6.34
N ILE A 46 -7.72 -10.60 5.80
CA ILE A 46 -7.53 -9.86 4.54
C ILE A 46 -7.85 -8.40 4.77
N ALA A 47 -7.17 -7.49 4.07
CA ALA A 47 -7.46 -6.08 4.23
C ALA A 47 -7.85 -5.41 2.91
N ILE A 48 -8.71 -4.41 3.02
CA ILE A 48 -9.31 -3.72 1.89
C ILE A 48 -8.50 -2.47 1.54
N ASN A 49 -8.29 -2.28 0.25
CA ASN A 49 -7.62 -1.12 -0.30
C ASN A 49 -8.56 -0.28 -1.18
N PRO A 50 -8.29 1.03 -1.33
CA PRO A 50 -9.08 1.87 -2.24
C PRO A 50 -9.16 1.30 -3.66
N ILE A 51 -8.09 0.67 -4.16
CA ILE A 51 -8.04 0.11 -5.52
C ILE A 51 -9.00 -1.07 -5.70
N ASP A 52 -9.19 -1.91 -4.67
CA ASP A 52 -10.11 -3.04 -4.70
C ASP A 52 -11.55 -2.57 -4.88
N ARG A 53 -11.95 -1.58 -4.07
CA ARG A 53 -13.27 -0.95 -4.15
C ARG A 53 -13.45 -0.19 -5.47
N MET A 54 -12.44 0.56 -5.89
CA MET A 54 -12.50 1.32 -7.15
C MET A 54 -12.71 0.40 -8.36
N LYS A 55 -12.12 -0.80 -8.40
CA LYS A 55 -12.40 -1.78 -9.46
C LYS A 55 -13.88 -2.11 -9.54
N GLN A 56 -14.55 -2.32 -8.41
CA GLN A 56 -16.00 -2.54 -8.40
C GLN A 56 -16.78 -1.31 -8.88
N GLU A 57 -16.39 -0.09 -8.46
CA GLU A 57 -17.13 1.14 -8.74
C GLU A 57 -16.98 1.62 -10.19
N VAL A 58 -15.76 1.58 -10.74
CA VAL A 58 -15.50 2.11 -12.10
C VAL A 58 -15.50 1.04 -13.20
N GLY A 59 -15.56 -0.24 -12.80
CA GLY A 59 -15.59 -1.37 -13.75
C GLY A 59 -14.26 -1.52 -14.50
N ASP A 60 -14.35 -1.74 -15.81
CA ASP A 60 -13.19 -2.09 -16.64
C ASP A 60 -12.26 -0.92 -16.96
N PHE A 61 -12.52 0.26 -16.42
CA PHE A 61 -11.56 1.38 -16.46
C PHE A 61 -10.28 1.07 -15.65
N ILE A 62 -10.42 0.26 -14.59
CA ILE A 62 -9.28 -0.26 -13.80
C ILE A 62 -9.23 -1.78 -14.01
N TYR A 63 -8.05 -2.33 -14.25
CA TYR A 63 -7.83 -3.77 -14.48
C TYR A 63 -8.76 -4.34 -15.57
N GLY A 64 -8.88 -3.65 -16.72
CA GLY A 64 -9.78 -4.03 -17.82
C GLY A 64 -9.41 -5.36 -18.51
N TRP A 65 -8.28 -5.96 -18.17
CA TRP A 65 -7.84 -7.28 -18.64
C TRP A 65 -8.42 -8.45 -17.80
N LEU A 66 -8.97 -8.17 -16.59
CA LEU A 66 -9.54 -9.22 -15.75
C LEU A 66 -10.82 -9.77 -16.39
N LYS A 67 -10.91 -11.10 -16.45
CA LYS A 67 -12.12 -11.82 -16.86
C LYS A 67 -13.04 -12.04 -15.66
N TYR A 68 -14.34 -11.91 -15.87
CA TYR A 68 -15.35 -12.20 -14.86
C TYR A 68 -15.82 -13.66 -14.92
N PRO A 69 -16.15 -14.29 -13.79
CA PRO A 69 -16.06 -13.76 -12.43
C PRO A 69 -14.59 -13.60 -11.97
N ALA A 70 -14.27 -12.49 -11.31
CA ALA A 70 -12.92 -12.15 -10.89
C ALA A 70 -12.77 -12.16 -9.36
N ILE A 71 -11.68 -12.73 -8.87
CA ILE A 71 -11.25 -12.61 -7.47
C ILE A 71 -10.34 -11.37 -7.39
N LEU A 72 -10.57 -10.53 -6.37
CA LEU A 72 -9.77 -9.34 -6.08
C LEU A 72 -8.95 -9.52 -4.79
N GLY A 73 -8.35 -8.43 -4.31
CA GLY A 73 -7.65 -8.39 -3.03
C GLY A 73 -6.15 -8.54 -3.16
N ILE A 74 -5.43 -7.72 -2.38
CA ILE A 74 -3.97 -7.63 -2.40
C ILE A 74 -3.38 -7.98 -1.03
N ASP A 75 -4.00 -7.55 0.05
CA ASP A 75 -3.48 -7.69 1.40
C ASP A 75 -4.03 -8.92 2.11
N LEU A 76 -3.13 -9.73 2.64
CA LEU A 76 -3.48 -10.89 3.45
C LEU A 76 -2.49 -11.11 4.60
N ALA A 77 -2.94 -11.84 5.61
CA ALA A 77 -2.10 -12.50 6.61
C ALA A 77 -2.70 -13.86 6.96
N GLY A 78 -1.85 -14.83 7.20
CA GLY A 78 -2.29 -16.19 7.47
C GLY A 78 -1.14 -17.13 7.77
N GLU A 79 -1.40 -18.43 7.60
CA GLU A 79 -0.49 -19.52 7.87
C GLU A 79 -0.06 -20.20 6.57
N VAL A 80 1.23 -20.47 6.41
CA VAL A 80 1.76 -21.25 5.30
C VAL A 80 1.30 -22.71 5.44
N VAL A 81 0.60 -23.24 4.44
CA VAL A 81 0.08 -24.62 4.43
C VAL A 81 0.73 -25.53 3.40
N GLU A 82 1.39 -24.92 2.39
CA GLU A 82 2.12 -25.66 1.36
C GLU A 82 3.30 -24.81 0.87
N ILE A 83 4.45 -25.45 0.59
CA ILE A 83 5.64 -24.80 0.03
C ILE A 83 6.02 -25.48 -1.28
N GLY A 84 6.37 -24.68 -2.28
CA GLY A 84 6.86 -25.14 -3.58
C GLY A 84 8.34 -25.50 -3.54
N LYS A 85 8.77 -26.21 -4.56
CA LYS A 85 10.19 -26.58 -4.73
C LYS A 85 11.08 -25.33 -4.71
N GLY A 86 12.17 -25.39 -3.95
CA GLY A 86 13.18 -24.31 -3.88
C GLY A 86 12.88 -23.23 -2.85
N VAL A 87 11.71 -23.22 -2.23
CA VAL A 87 11.40 -22.33 -1.10
C VAL A 87 12.23 -22.76 0.11
N THR A 88 13.01 -21.85 0.66
CA THR A 88 13.88 -22.09 1.82
C THR A 88 13.58 -21.17 3.01
N ARG A 89 12.89 -20.06 2.76
CA ARG A 89 12.59 -19.03 3.77
C ARG A 89 11.40 -19.38 4.67
N PHE A 90 10.54 -20.31 4.23
CA PHE A 90 9.30 -20.65 4.91
C PHE A 90 9.17 -22.14 5.19
N ARG A 91 8.41 -22.46 6.22
CA ARG A 91 7.98 -23.81 6.59
C ARG A 91 6.47 -23.82 6.72
N VAL A 92 5.85 -24.99 6.53
CA VAL A 92 4.43 -25.19 6.86
C VAL A 92 4.20 -24.88 8.33
N GLY A 93 3.18 -24.10 8.64
CA GLY A 93 2.86 -23.58 9.96
C GLY A 93 3.40 -22.17 10.25
N ASP A 94 4.27 -21.61 9.41
CA ASP A 94 4.76 -20.24 9.58
C ASP A 94 3.63 -19.23 9.43
N ARG A 95 3.61 -18.24 10.31
CA ARG A 95 2.70 -17.10 10.27
C ARG A 95 3.29 -16.00 9.39
N VAL A 96 2.52 -15.56 8.40
CA VAL A 96 3.01 -14.61 7.40
C VAL A 96 2.01 -13.49 7.10
N LEU A 97 2.53 -12.35 6.67
CA LEU A 97 1.81 -11.38 5.87
C LEU A 97 2.22 -11.54 4.40
N GLY A 98 1.33 -11.12 3.47
CA GLY A 98 1.62 -11.27 2.05
C GLY A 98 0.97 -10.21 1.16
N PHE A 99 1.69 -9.85 0.10
CA PHE A 99 1.23 -9.00 -0.99
C PHE A 99 0.76 -9.87 -2.17
N ALA A 100 -0.54 -10.07 -2.30
CA ALA A 100 -1.15 -10.82 -3.38
C ALA A 100 -1.20 -9.99 -4.67
N ASN A 101 -0.65 -10.51 -5.77
CA ASN A 101 -0.47 -9.74 -7.00
C ASN A 101 -1.23 -10.31 -8.21
N GLY A 102 -2.27 -11.10 -7.96
CA GLY A 102 -3.03 -11.79 -9.02
C GLY A 102 -3.77 -10.87 -9.98
N VAL A 103 -4.12 -9.66 -9.56
CA VAL A 103 -4.80 -8.66 -10.40
C VAL A 103 -3.88 -7.95 -11.40
N ASP A 104 -2.57 -8.05 -11.23
CA ASP A 104 -1.61 -7.36 -12.10
C ASP A 104 -1.59 -7.99 -13.51
N LYS A 105 -1.46 -7.15 -14.54
CA LYS A 105 -1.61 -7.60 -15.95
C LYS A 105 -0.65 -8.72 -16.35
N PRO A 106 0.65 -8.71 -15.97
CA PRO A 106 1.54 -9.81 -16.28
C PRO A 106 1.25 -11.11 -15.52
N ARG A 107 0.59 -11.04 -14.38
CA ARG A 107 0.22 -12.21 -13.56
C ARG A 107 -1.16 -12.73 -13.98
N ASN A 108 -2.19 -11.90 -13.89
CA ASN A 108 -3.58 -12.19 -14.23
C ASN A 108 -4.01 -13.59 -13.79
N ASN A 109 -3.77 -13.89 -12.50
CA ASN A 109 -3.95 -15.21 -11.91
C ASN A 109 -4.86 -15.12 -10.68
N PRO A 110 -6.11 -15.60 -10.74
CA PRO A 110 -7.03 -15.52 -9.62
C PRO A 110 -6.56 -16.27 -8.37
N ALA A 111 -5.74 -17.33 -8.50
CA ALA A 111 -5.16 -18.02 -7.35
C ALA A 111 -4.20 -17.14 -6.53
N GLU A 112 -3.67 -16.07 -7.11
CA GLU A 112 -2.75 -15.12 -6.47
C GLU A 112 -3.48 -13.85 -5.97
N CYS A 113 -4.79 -13.87 -5.82
CA CYS A 113 -5.61 -12.79 -5.24
C CYS A 113 -6.00 -13.12 -3.79
N ALA A 114 -6.16 -12.10 -2.93
CA ALA A 114 -6.32 -12.31 -1.50
C ALA A 114 -7.76 -12.64 -1.04
N PHE A 115 -8.81 -12.30 -1.80
CA PHE A 115 -10.19 -12.47 -1.31
C PHE A 115 -10.69 -13.90 -1.48
N GLN A 116 -9.96 -14.85 -0.93
CA GLN A 116 -10.25 -16.29 -0.89
C GLN A 116 -9.63 -16.93 0.37
N LEU A 117 -9.97 -18.18 0.66
CA LEU A 117 -9.44 -18.87 1.87
C LEU A 117 -7.98 -19.29 1.71
N TYR A 118 -7.54 -19.63 0.49
CA TYR A 118 -6.18 -20.06 0.20
C TYR A 118 -5.61 -19.26 -0.96
N THR A 119 -4.49 -18.59 -0.72
CA THR A 119 -3.83 -17.72 -1.73
C THR A 119 -2.44 -18.26 -2.05
N VAL A 120 -2.12 -18.30 -3.34
CA VAL A 120 -0.76 -18.56 -3.84
C VAL A 120 0.05 -17.27 -3.77
N LEU A 121 1.23 -17.33 -3.17
CA LEU A 121 2.17 -16.20 -3.14
C LEU A 121 3.55 -16.61 -3.63
N PRO A 122 4.22 -15.80 -4.47
CA PRO A 122 5.66 -15.84 -4.61
C PRO A 122 6.33 -15.58 -3.25
N GLU A 123 7.37 -16.34 -2.90
CA GLU A 123 8.01 -16.21 -1.58
C GLU A 123 8.56 -14.81 -1.30
N ASN A 124 9.03 -14.09 -2.33
CA ASN A 124 9.55 -12.72 -2.19
C ASN A 124 8.48 -11.66 -1.94
N LEU A 125 7.19 -12.01 -1.94
CA LEU A 125 6.07 -11.13 -1.62
C LEU A 125 5.44 -11.46 -0.24
N ALA A 126 6.09 -12.28 0.54
CA ALA A 126 5.67 -12.65 1.89
C ALA A 126 6.75 -12.37 2.93
N SER A 127 6.34 -12.09 4.15
CA SER A 127 7.21 -11.88 5.31
C SER A 127 6.68 -12.64 6.52
N ILE A 128 7.58 -13.26 7.28
CA ILE A 128 7.24 -13.85 8.58
C ILE A 128 6.79 -12.74 9.52
N ILE A 129 5.77 -13.01 10.32
CA ILE A 129 5.29 -12.11 11.38
C ILE A 129 5.58 -12.69 12.77
N PRO A 130 5.94 -11.86 13.76
CA PRO A 130 6.20 -12.33 15.12
C PRO A 130 4.92 -12.83 15.78
N ASN A 131 5.04 -13.72 16.77
CA ASN A 131 3.90 -14.24 17.52
C ASN A 131 3.11 -13.16 18.26
N SER A 132 3.75 -12.04 18.60
CA SER A 132 3.12 -10.88 19.24
C SER A 132 2.21 -10.07 18.30
N MET A 133 2.32 -10.23 16.98
CA MET A 133 1.49 -9.54 15.99
C MET A 133 0.29 -10.41 15.60
N SER A 134 -0.92 -9.87 15.68
CA SER A 134 -2.11 -10.57 15.23
C SER A 134 -2.23 -10.57 13.70
N TYR A 135 -3.06 -11.45 13.13
CA TYR A 135 -3.25 -11.52 11.68
C TYR A 135 -3.94 -10.26 11.12
N GLU A 136 -4.88 -9.67 11.84
CA GLU A 136 -5.51 -8.40 11.44
C GLU A 136 -4.52 -7.24 11.41
N GLN A 137 -3.58 -7.19 12.36
CA GLN A 137 -2.48 -6.22 12.34
C GLN A 137 -1.57 -6.45 11.13
N ALA A 138 -1.17 -7.69 10.91
CA ALA A 138 -0.29 -8.07 9.83
C ALA A 138 -0.89 -7.78 8.44
N ALA A 139 -2.19 -8.08 8.24
CA ALA A 139 -2.90 -7.80 6.99
C ALA A 139 -2.99 -6.29 6.66
N ALA A 140 -2.81 -5.41 7.65
CA ALA A 140 -2.85 -3.97 7.41
C ALA A 140 -1.59 -3.42 6.69
N ILE A 141 -0.52 -4.22 6.57
CA ILE A 141 0.81 -3.76 6.14
C ILE A 141 1.05 -3.83 4.63
N PRO A 142 0.78 -4.95 3.90
CA PRO A 142 1.47 -5.27 2.65
C PRO A 142 1.39 -4.20 1.56
N LEU A 143 0.18 -3.78 1.13
CA LEU A 143 0.05 -2.77 0.07
C LEU A 143 0.55 -1.41 0.51
N GLY A 144 0.27 -1.02 1.76
CA GLY A 144 0.72 0.25 2.31
C GLY A 144 2.24 0.36 2.31
N ALA A 145 2.92 -0.66 2.83
CA ALA A 145 4.38 -0.74 2.88
C ALA A 145 5.00 -0.88 1.48
N GLY A 146 4.43 -1.73 0.63
CA GLY A 146 4.91 -1.91 -0.74
C GLY A 146 4.82 -0.64 -1.57
N THR A 147 3.68 0.08 -1.50
CA THR A 147 3.52 1.36 -2.21
C THR A 147 4.48 2.41 -1.66
N ALA A 148 4.64 2.50 -0.34
CA ALA A 148 5.61 3.39 0.28
C ALA A 148 7.03 3.07 -0.18
N ALA A 149 7.42 1.80 -0.18
CA ALA A 149 8.73 1.34 -0.62
C ALA A 149 9.02 1.69 -2.10
N CYS A 150 8.04 1.50 -3.00
CA CYS A 150 8.19 1.92 -4.40
C CYS A 150 8.47 3.43 -4.51
N GLY A 151 7.69 4.26 -3.82
CA GLY A 151 7.87 5.71 -3.87
C GLY A 151 9.16 6.20 -3.22
N LEU A 152 9.65 5.49 -2.19
CA LEU A 152 10.87 5.85 -1.48
C LEU A 152 12.12 5.32 -2.18
N TYR A 153 12.14 4.06 -2.66
CA TYR A 153 13.37 3.37 -3.03
C TYR A 153 13.61 3.24 -4.53
N GLU A 154 12.58 3.30 -5.40
CA GLU A 154 12.84 3.30 -6.84
C GLU A 154 13.74 4.45 -7.27
N LYS A 155 14.76 4.15 -8.08
CA LYS A 155 15.73 5.15 -8.58
C LYS A 155 15.07 6.30 -9.35
N ASN A 156 13.97 6.00 -10.04
CA ASN A 156 13.17 6.96 -10.80
C ASN A 156 12.07 7.64 -9.96
N GLN A 157 12.03 7.38 -8.66
CA GLN A 157 11.24 8.02 -7.62
C GLN A 157 12.19 8.77 -6.66
N LEU A 158 12.01 8.69 -5.34
CA LEU A 158 12.89 9.37 -4.39
C LEU A 158 14.29 8.76 -4.30
N GLY A 159 14.45 7.44 -4.51
CA GLY A 159 15.74 6.77 -4.58
C GLY A 159 16.52 6.80 -3.29
N LEU A 160 15.82 6.65 -2.14
CA LEU A 160 16.45 6.56 -0.82
C LEU A 160 17.29 5.28 -0.71
N PRO A 161 18.28 5.23 0.20
CA PRO A 161 18.88 3.97 0.62
C PRO A 161 17.81 3.05 1.23
N TYR A 162 17.99 1.74 1.09
CA TYR A 162 17.08 0.76 1.71
C TYR A 162 17.04 0.91 3.24
N PRO A 163 15.93 0.50 3.88
CA PRO A 163 15.77 0.64 5.32
C PRO A 163 16.74 -0.27 6.07
N SER A 164 17.14 0.14 7.26
CA SER A 164 18.03 -0.59 8.17
C SER A 164 17.44 -0.59 9.58
N LEU A 165 17.72 -1.64 10.35
CA LEU A 165 17.41 -1.69 11.79
C LEU A 165 18.24 -0.66 12.58
N GLU A 166 19.43 -0.31 12.08
CA GLU A 166 20.32 0.70 12.66
C GLU A 166 20.62 1.77 11.58
N PRO A 167 19.68 2.68 11.31
CA PRO A 167 19.85 3.66 10.26
C PRO A 167 20.90 4.71 10.63
N LYS A 168 21.85 4.95 9.74
CA LYS A 168 22.75 6.08 9.86
C LYS A 168 22.05 7.36 9.40
N SER A 169 22.11 8.42 10.20
CA SER A 169 21.52 9.70 9.81
C SER A 169 22.10 10.20 8.49
N THR A 170 21.24 10.57 7.57
CA THR A 170 21.63 11.21 6.30
C THR A 170 21.84 12.72 6.44
N GLY A 171 21.41 13.31 7.56
CA GLY A 171 21.36 14.76 7.76
C GLY A 171 20.31 15.46 6.88
N LYS A 172 19.42 14.71 6.23
CA LYS A 172 18.41 15.24 5.32
C LYS A 172 17.01 15.01 5.84
N ALA A 173 16.08 15.85 5.40
CA ALA A 173 14.66 15.75 5.69
C ALA A 173 13.86 15.23 4.48
N LEU A 174 12.73 14.58 4.75
CA LEU A 174 11.75 14.14 3.78
C LEU A 174 10.36 14.62 4.20
N ILE A 175 9.55 15.10 3.25
CA ILE A 175 8.13 15.39 3.51
C ILE A 175 7.29 14.15 3.19
N VAL A 176 6.40 13.76 4.12
CA VAL A 176 5.36 12.76 3.90
C VAL A 176 4.00 13.46 4.05
N TRP A 177 3.38 13.81 2.93
CA TRP A 177 2.04 14.39 2.92
C TRP A 177 1.00 13.29 3.06
N GLY A 178 0.06 13.46 4.01
CA GLY A 178 -0.95 12.45 4.33
C GLY A 178 -0.41 11.33 5.22
N GLY A 179 0.39 11.69 6.23
CA GLY A 179 1.12 10.76 7.12
C GLY A 179 0.25 9.76 7.86
N SER A 180 -1.03 10.04 8.10
CA SER A 180 -1.98 9.12 8.77
C SER A 180 -2.72 8.17 7.82
N THR A 181 -2.47 8.24 6.51
CA THR A 181 -2.98 7.24 5.55
C THR A 181 -2.20 5.93 5.65
N SER A 182 -2.74 4.83 5.12
CA SER A 182 -2.02 3.55 5.15
C SER A 182 -0.62 3.64 4.53
N VAL A 183 -0.51 4.25 3.35
CA VAL A 183 0.80 4.45 2.72
C VAL A 183 1.66 5.44 3.50
N GLY A 184 1.06 6.54 4.01
CA GLY A 184 1.77 7.56 4.79
C GLY A 184 2.37 7.02 6.09
N CYS A 185 1.61 6.21 6.85
CA CYS A 185 2.10 5.54 8.07
C CYS A 185 3.33 4.67 7.79
N ASN A 186 3.29 3.90 6.71
CA ASN A 186 4.40 3.05 6.30
C ASN A 186 5.58 3.89 5.76
N ALA A 187 5.29 4.97 5.01
CA ALA A 187 6.33 5.86 4.49
C ALA A 187 7.11 6.58 5.59
N ILE A 188 6.44 7.01 6.67
CA ILE A 188 7.11 7.61 7.84
C ILE A 188 8.11 6.62 8.44
N GLN A 189 7.68 5.39 8.72
CA GLN A 189 8.52 4.36 9.34
C GLN A 189 9.72 3.99 8.43
N LEU A 190 9.46 3.74 7.15
CA LEU A 190 10.48 3.36 6.18
C LEU A 190 11.49 4.49 5.91
N ALA A 191 11.05 5.76 5.82
CA ALA A 191 11.94 6.89 5.64
C ALA A 191 12.83 7.12 6.87
N LYS A 192 12.27 6.97 8.09
CA LYS A 192 13.05 6.98 9.34
C LYS A 192 14.09 5.86 9.36
N ALA A 193 13.69 4.64 8.99
CA ALA A 193 14.59 3.49 8.88
C ALA A 193 15.65 3.63 7.77
N SER A 194 15.49 4.60 6.87
CA SER A 194 16.49 4.99 5.86
C SER A 194 17.38 6.15 6.31
N GLY A 195 17.24 6.60 7.57
CA GLY A 195 18.07 7.65 8.16
C GLY A 195 17.64 9.08 7.86
N PHE A 196 16.40 9.28 7.37
CA PHE A 196 15.86 10.61 7.11
C PHE A 196 15.07 11.16 8.30
N GLU A 197 15.15 12.46 8.50
CA GLU A 197 14.20 13.17 9.34
C GLU A 197 12.89 13.34 8.60
N VAL A 198 11.76 12.94 9.21
CA VAL A 198 10.45 12.95 8.56
C VAL A 198 9.60 14.10 9.06
N ILE A 199 9.16 14.94 8.13
CA ILE A 199 8.14 15.97 8.37
C ILE A 199 6.85 15.50 7.73
N ALA A 200 5.83 15.22 8.54
CA ALA A 200 4.56 14.70 8.05
C ALA A 200 3.46 15.78 8.04
N THR A 201 2.45 15.59 7.21
CA THR A 201 1.20 16.32 7.35
C THR A 201 0.06 15.36 7.68
N SER A 202 -0.87 15.79 8.53
CA SER A 202 -2.03 15.03 8.95
C SER A 202 -3.12 15.97 9.46
N SER A 203 -4.33 15.47 9.70
CA SER A 203 -5.29 16.20 10.52
C SER A 203 -4.87 16.18 12.01
N PRO A 204 -5.18 17.20 12.81
CA PRO A 204 -4.70 17.32 14.20
C PRO A 204 -4.97 16.08 15.07
N ARG A 205 -6.15 15.46 14.92
CA ARG A 205 -6.53 14.23 15.64
C ARG A 205 -5.59 13.04 15.44
N ASN A 206 -4.76 13.06 14.41
CA ASN A 206 -3.84 11.97 14.05
C ASN A 206 -2.36 12.36 14.24
N PHE A 207 -2.07 13.51 14.88
CA PHE A 207 -0.69 13.97 15.07
C PHE A 207 0.14 13.00 15.90
N ASP A 208 -0.45 12.48 16.99
CA ASP A 208 0.26 11.56 17.89
C ASP A 208 0.58 10.24 17.19
N LEU A 209 -0.31 9.75 16.31
CA LEU A 209 -0.02 8.60 15.47
C LEU A 209 1.22 8.86 14.59
N CYS A 210 1.28 9.97 13.88
CA CYS A 210 2.42 10.28 13.01
C CYS A 210 3.71 10.45 13.79
N LYS A 211 3.68 11.07 14.98
CA LYS A 211 4.84 11.21 15.86
C LYS A 211 5.32 9.87 16.39
N MET A 212 4.40 9.02 16.85
CA MET A 212 4.69 7.67 17.32
C MET A 212 5.38 6.83 16.24
N LEU A 213 4.99 6.98 14.97
CA LEU A 213 5.60 6.31 13.84
C LEU A 213 6.98 6.88 13.46
N GLY A 214 7.35 8.04 14.00
CA GLY A 214 8.69 8.60 13.86
C GLY A 214 8.78 9.92 13.09
N ALA A 215 7.66 10.60 12.84
CA ALA A 215 7.68 11.94 12.30
C ALA A 215 8.22 12.93 13.36
N SER A 216 9.25 13.72 13.01
CA SER A 216 9.84 14.75 13.90
C SER A 216 8.91 15.95 14.04
N HIS A 217 8.21 16.29 12.96
CA HIS A 217 7.21 17.36 12.91
C HIS A 217 5.94 16.87 12.22
N VAL A 218 4.79 17.30 12.73
CA VAL A 218 3.49 17.02 12.11
C VAL A 218 2.71 18.32 11.99
N ILE A 219 2.24 18.62 10.77
CA ILE A 219 1.60 19.89 10.41
C ILE A 219 0.19 19.59 9.89
N ASP A 220 -0.79 20.43 10.24
CA ASP A 220 -2.14 20.30 9.72
C ASP A 220 -2.21 20.68 8.24
N TYR A 221 -2.57 19.72 7.39
CA TYR A 221 -2.68 19.96 5.95
C TYR A 221 -3.87 20.87 5.59
N ASN A 222 -4.83 21.08 6.50
CA ASN A 222 -5.95 22.00 6.31
C ASN A 222 -5.61 23.45 6.69
N SER A 223 -4.47 23.70 7.36
CA SER A 223 -4.05 25.04 7.74
C SER A 223 -3.76 25.90 6.50
N GLU A 224 -4.21 27.14 6.53
CA GLU A 224 -3.86 28.15 5.50
C GLU A 224 -2.36 28.44 5.49
N THR A 225 -1.67 28.20 6.60
CA THR A 225 -0.23 28.41 6.78
C THR A 225 0.61 27.17 6.48
N VAL A 226 0.02 26.04 6.04
CA VAL A 226 0.70 24.73 5.88
C VAL A 226 2.03 24.83 5.12
N VAL A 227 2.10 25.62 4.04
CA VAL A 227 3.33 25.82 3.25
C VAL A 227 4.37 26.58 4.06
N THR A 228 3.98 27.60 4.80
CA THR A 228 4.88 28.41 5.66
C THR A 228 5.41 27.58 6.81
N ASP A 229 4.54 26.77 7.43
CA ASP A 229 4.91 25.90 8.56
C ASP A 229 5.86 24.77 8.13
N LEU A 230 5.64 24.19 6.93
CA LEU A 230 6.57 23.25 6.31
C LEU A 230 7.93 23.90 6.04
N ILE A 231 7.99 25.13 5.53
CA ILE A 231 9.24 25.87 5.31
C ILE A 231 9.93 26.14 6.63
N ALA A 232 9.20 26.54 7.68
CA ALA A 232 9.75 26.80 9.00
C ALA A 232 10.38 25.53 9.62
N SER A 233 9.71 24.37 9.49
CA SER A 233 10.22 23.08 10.00
C SER A 233 11.47 22.59 9.26
N LEU A 234 11.73 23.10 8.05
CA LEU A 234 12.89 22.80 7.21
C LEU A 234 14.05 23.80 7.39
N LYS A 235 13.93 24.76 8.30
CA LYS A 235 14.99 25.76 8.53
C LYS A 235 16.30 25.07 8.93
N GLY A 236 17.36 25.35 8.16
CA GLY A 236 18.69 24.76 8.38
C GLY A 236 18.85 23.31 7.87
N LYS A 237 17.83 22.71 7.27
CA LYS A 237 17.84 21.32 6.80
C LYS A 237 17.91 21.26 5.27
N MET A 238 18.41 20.14 4.74
CA MET A 238 18.38 19.80 3.32
C MET A 238 17.18 18.91 3.04
N LEU A 239 16.24 19.36 2.23
CA LEU A 239 15.10 18.56 1.81
C LEU A 239 15.49 17.59 0.67
N HIS A 240 15.18 16.30 0.82
CA HIS A 240 15.44 15.29 -0.23
C HIS A 240 14.25 15.08 -1.17
N GLY A 241 13.10 15.63 -0.89
CA GLY A 241 11.91 15.47 -1.71
C GLY A 241 10.65 15.21 -0.89
N ALA A 242 9.58 14.80 -1.54
CA ALA A 242 8.32 14.55 -0.89
C ALA A 242 7.62 13.30 -1.43
N MET A 243 6.97 12.54 -0.54
CA MET A 243 5.98 11.54 -0.89
C MET A 243 4.60 12.07 -0.57
N VAL A 244 3.68 12.01 -1.53
CA VAL A 244 2.37 12.66 -1.42
C VAL A 244 1.24 11.66 -1.57
N VAL A 245 0.42 11.56 -0.52
CA VAL A 245 -0.82 10.79 -0.46
C VAL A 245 -1.97 11.72 -0.14
N GLY A 246 -2.87 11.94 -1.09
CA GLY A 246 -4.03 12.82 -0.92
C GLY A 246 -3.92 14.15 -1.67
N ASP A 247 -5.02 14.89 -1.62
CA ASP A 247 -5.20 16.11 -2.40
C ASP A 247 -4.39 17.30 -1.86
N GLY A 248 -4.04 18.22 -2.74
CA GLY A 248 -3.34 19.47 -2.42
C GLY A 248 -1.85 19.33 -2.10
N GLY A 249 -1.40 18.11 -1.76
CA GLY A 249 -0.03 17.87 -1.32
C GLY A 249 1.02 18.11 -2.39
N ALA A 250 0.72 17.79 -3.63
CA ALA A 250 1.64 17.98 -4.75
C ALA A 250 2.00 19.47 -4.92
N GLU A 251 0.98 20.34 -4.96
CA GLU A 251 1.14 21.78 -5.12
C GLU A 251 1.84 22.41 -3.90
N ALA A 252 1.45 22.01 -2.69
CA ALA A 252 2.07 22.48 -1.45
C ALA A 252 3.56 22.10 -1.42
N CYS A 253 3.90 20.82 -1.62
CA CYS A 253 5.29 20.34 -1.59
C CYS A 253 6.14 21.00 -2.68
N ARG A 254 5.59 21.19 -3.89
CA ARG A 254 6.27 21.95 -4.96
C ARG A 254 6.56 23.40 -4.53
N SER A 255 5.59 24.06 -3.88
CA SER A 255 5.75 25.45 -3.40
C SER A 255 6.80 25.54 -2.29
N VAL A 256 6.90 24.54 -1.41
CA VAL A 256 7.96 24.41 -0.41
C VAL A 256 9.32 24.25 -1.08
N MET A 257 9.46 23.31 -2.04
CA MET A 257 10.73 23.02 -2.74
C MET A 257 11.28 24.21 -3.53
N ALA A 258 10.41 25.13 -3.92
CA ALA A 258 10.84 26.38 -4.58
C ALA A 258 11.52 27.36 -3.61
N LYS A 259 11.33 27.20 -2.28
CA LYS A 259 11.76 28.18 -1.26
C LYS A 259 12.79 27.62 -0.28
N VAL A 260 13.09 26.32 -0.30
CA VAL A 260 14.06 25.68 0.60
C VAL A 260 15.21 25.04 -0.15
N LYS A 261 16.30 24.71 0.57
CA LYS A 261 17.40 23.94 -0.02
C LYS A 261 16.96 22.51 -0.27
N CYS A 262 17.07 22.03 -1.51
CA CYS A 262 16.74 20.67 -1.90
C CYS A 262 17.90 20.05 -2.67
N ASP A 263 18.30 18.82 -2.31
CA ASP A 263 19.22 18.02 -3.12
C ASP A 263 18.45 17.20 -4.20
N LYS A 264 17.19 16.87 -3.94
CA LYS A 264 16.30 16.24 -4.92
C LYS A 264 14.94 16.94 -4.94
N LYS A 265 14.71 17.78 -5.97
CA LYS A 265 13.41 18.41 -6.19
C LYS A 265 12.45 17.43 -6.88
N PHE A 266 11.89 16.51 -6.10
CA PHE A 266 11.05 15.44 -6.63
C PHE A 266 9.86 15.14 -5.72
N VAL A 267 8.71 14.86 -6.35
CA VAL A 267 7.47 14.47 -5.68
C VAL A 267 7.03 13.09 -6.16
N SER A 268 7.07 12.07 -5.28
CA SER A 268 6.46 10.76 -5.51
C SER A 268 4.97 10.85 -5.24
N LEU A 269 4.14 10.69 -6.27
CA LEU A 269 2.69 10.85 -6.22
C LEU A 269 2.01 9.49 -6.04
N VAL A 270 1.29 9.29 -4.93
CA VAL A 270 0.52 8.06 -4.67
C VAL A 270 -0.93 8.21 -5.11
N SER A 271 -1.45 9.42 -5.14
CA SER A 271 -2.81 9.72 -5.57
C SER A 271 -2.84 10.87 -6.56
N TYR A 272 -3.81 10.83 -7.48
CA TYR A 272 -4.17 11.98 -8.31
C TYR A 272 -5.34 12.72 -7.67
N PRO A 273 -5.41 14.05 -7.83
CA PRO A 273 -6.57 14.81 -7.37
C PRO A 273 -7.83 14.35 -8.11
N MET A 274 -8.86 14.06 -7.34
CA MET A 274 -10.18 13.71 -7.85
C MET A 274 -11.11 14.92 -7.74
N PRO A 275 -12.11 15.05 -8.62
CA PRO A 275 -13.11 16.13 -8.51
C PRO A 275 -13.80 16.08 -7.15
N LYS A 276 -13.88 17.22 -6.46
CA LYS A 276 -14.56 17.33 -5.14
C LYS A 276 -16.08 17.10 -5.23
N SER A 277 -16.67 17.32 -6.40
CA SER A 277 -18.07 17.04 -6.70
C SER A 277 -18.19 16.41 -8.06
N GLU A 278 -18.97 15.33 -8.16
CA GLU A 278 -19.24 14.68 -9.44
C GLU A 278 -20.67 15.00 -9.89
N PRO A 279 -20.84 15.66 -11.04
CA PRO A 279 -22.16 15.77 -11.63
C PRO A 279 -22.66 14.36 -11.98
N LYS A 280 -23.93 14.05 -11.70
CA LYS A 280 -24.54 12.75 -12.00
C LYS A 280 -24.43 12.40 -13.49
N GLN A 281 -24.49 13.42 -14.36
CA GLN A 281 -24.28 13.29 -15.80
C GLN A 281 -22.81 13.60 -16.14
N PHE A 282 -22.22 12.80 -17.05
CA PHE A 282 -20.84 12.98 -17.55
C PHE A 282 -19.72 12.83 -16.48
N ALA A 283 -19.95 12.09 -15.40
CA ALA A 283 -18.95 11.90 -14.34
C ALA A 283 -17.57 11.43 -14.89
N THR A 284 -17.57 10.48 -15.81
CA THR A 284 -16.33 9.98 -16.44
C THR A 284 -15.61 11.07 -17.25
N LEU A 285 -16.35 11.85 -18.07
CA LEU A 285 -15.78 12.94 -18.83
C LEU A 285 -15.20 14.02 -17.92
N ASN A 286 -15.92 14.37 -16.84
CA ASN A 286 -15.45 15.33 -15.86
C ASN A 286 -14.15 14.86 -15.17
N ARG A 287 -14.05 13.59 -14.81
CA ARG A 287 -12.82 12.99 -14.26
C ARG A 287 -11.65 13.12 -15.25
N ILE A 288 -11.87 12.78 -16.51
CA ILE A 288 -10.85 12.89 -17.56
C ILE A 288 -10.39 14.35 -17.73
N VAL A 289 -11.33 15.29 -17.84
CA VAL A 289 -11.01 16.73 -17.98
C VAL A 289 -10.24 17.24 -16.76
N CYS A 290 -10.66 16.89 -15.54
CA CYS A 290 -9.94 17.24 -14.31
C CYS A 290 -8.52 16.67 -14.31
N PHE A 291 -8.38 15.40 -14.64
CA PHE A 291 -7.07 14.73 -14.71
C PHE A 291 -6.14 15.37 -15.75
N VAL A 292 -6.61 15.58 -16.97
CA VAL A 292 -5.82 16.19 -18.05
C VAL A 292 -5.45 17.62 -17.70
N SER A 293 -6.41 18.45 -17.26
CA SER A 293 -6.18 19.85 -16.92
C SER A 293 -5.21 20.00 -15.73
N TRP A 294 -5.28 19.09 -14.74
CA TRP A 294 -4.35 19.07 -13.62
C TRP A 294 -2.94 18.70 -14.11
N ASN A 295 -2.80 17.65 -14.94
CA ASN A 295 -1.50 17.22 -15.47
C ASN A 295 -0.82 18.32 -16.30
N VAL A 296 -1.57 19.01 -17.15
CA VAL A 296 -1.02 20.13 -17.96
C VAL A 296 -0.53 21.28 -17.07
N ARG A 297 -1.36 21.69 -16.09
CA ARG A 297 -0.98 22.75 -15.12
C ARG A 297 0.20 22.32 -14.25
N TRP A 298 0.19 21.07 -13.79
CA TRP A 298 1.27 20.48 -13.02
C TRP A 298 2.57 20.48 -13.82
N TRP A 299 2.54 19.96 -15.05
CA TRP A 299 3.69 19.89 -15.94
C TRP A 299 4.31 21.28 -16.18
N ALA A 300 3.51 22.26 -16.55
CA ALA A 300 3.98 23.62 -16.81
C ALA A 300 4.68 24.23 -15.57
N LYS A 301 4.01 24.20 -14.41
CA LYS A 301 4.55 24.75 -13.16
C LYS A 301 5.77 23.98 -12.66
N SER A 302 5.77 22.65 -12.76
CA SER A 302 6.89 21.80 -12.37
C SER A 302 8.13 22.07 -13.21
N LYS A 303 7.96 22.25 -14.53
CA LYS A 303 9.05 22.58 -15.43
C LYS A 303 9.65 23.96 -15.15
N MET A 304 8.81 24.96 -14.85
CA MET A 304 9.27 26.30 -14.46
C MET A 304 10.07 26.30 -13.15
N GLN A 305 9.78 25.42 -12.21
CA GLN A 305 10.42 25.36 -10.89
C GLN A 305 11.47 24.26 -10.77
N GLY A 306 11.70 23.48 -11.82
CA GLY A 306 12.64 22.36 -11.83
C GLY A 306 12.27 21.23 -10.86
N VAL A 307 10.95 21.01 -10.61
CA VAL A 307 10.45 19.95 -9.71
C VAL A 307 9.97 18.77 -10.53
N GLY A 308 10.63 17.61 -10.40
CA GLY A 308 10.19 16.35 -11.00
C GLY A 308 9.04 15.71 -10.24
N SER A 309 8.28 14.86 -10.93
CA SER A 309 7.31 14.00 -10.27
C SER A 309 7.01 12.74 -11.08
N LYS A 310 6.57 11.69 -10.38
CA LYS A 310 6.11 10.46 -11.01
C LYS A 310 5.06 9.80 -10.13
N PHE A 311 4.06 9.17 -10.76
CA PHE A 311 3.09 8.35 -10.04
C PHE A 311 3.71 7.04 -9.57
N VAL A 312 3.37 6.63 -8.36
CA VAL A 312 3.85 5.40 -7.73
C VAL A 312 2.89 4.26 -8.04
N PHE A 313 3.38 3.22 -8.68
CA PHE A 313 2.67 1.96 -8.85
C PHE A 313 3.17 0.96 -7.81
N GLY A 314 2.35 0.61 -6.83
CA GLY A 314 2.74 -0.29 -5.74
C GLY A 314 3.13 -1.70 -6.20
N SER A 315 2.63 -2.16 -7.36
CA SER A 315 2.99 -3.46 -7.93
C SER A 315 4.36 -3.47 -8.63
N SER A 316 4.99 -2.33 -8.86
CA SER A 316 6.30 -2.28 -9.54
C SER A 316 7.40 -3.00 -8.76
N MET A 317 7.29 -3.07 -7.43
CA MET A 317 8.26 -3.80 -6.58
C MET A 317 8.32 -5.30 -6.87
N VAL A 318 7.26 -5.88 -7.43
CA VAL A 318 7.18 -7.32 -7.74
C VAL A 318 8.26 -7.75 -8.74
N TYR A 319 8.72 -6.80 -9.56
CA TYR A 319 9.63 -7.04 -10.67
C TYR A 319 11.03 -6.45 -10.47
N ASN A 320 11.37 -6.08 -9.22
CA ASN A 320 12.66 -5.46 -8.90
C ASN A 320 13.13 -5.84 -7.49
N GLU A 321 14.29 -5.30 -7.06
CA GLU A 321 14.92 -5.58 -5.77
C GLU A 321 14.21 -5.02 -4.54
N ILE A 322 13.12 -4.26 -4.70
CA ILE A 322 12.42 -3.63 -3.57
C ILE A 322 11.65 -4.68 -2.77
N SER A 323 10.98 -5.64 -3.43
CA SER A 323 10.24 -6.66 -2.69
C SER A 323 11.16 -7.52 -1.80
N PRO A 324 12.28 -8.09 -2.26
CA PRO A 324 13.18 -8.79 -1.35
C PRO A 324 13.82 -7.85 -0.30
N ALA A 325 14.14 -6.59 -0.64
CA ALA A 325 14.65 -5.64 0.34
C ALA A 325 13.66 -5.39 1.49
N LEU A 326 12.37 -5.31 1.15
CA LEU A 326 11.31 -5.03 2.12
C LEU A 326 10.87 -6.30 2.85
N PHE A 327 10.33 -7.31 2.12
CA PHE A 327 9.65 -8.47 2.72
C PHE A 327 10.61 -9.55 3.22
N GLU A 328 11.82 -9.63 2.68
CA GLU A 328 12.78 -10.64 3.10
C GLU A 328 13.80 -10.12 4.11
N ARG A 329 14.39 -8.94 3.83
CA ARG A 329 15.54 -8.46 4.60
C ARG A 329 15.19 -7.49 5.72
N TYR A 330 14.09 -6.72 5.59
CA TYR A 330 13.81 -5.67 6.58
C TYR A 330 12.61 -6.00 7.48
N LEU A 331 11.44 -6.28 6.91
CA LEU A 331 10.20 -6.43 7.71
C LEU A 331 10.26 -7.53 8.77
N PRO A 332 10.80 -8.75 8.51
CA PRO A 332 10.79 -9.80 9.52
C PRO A 332 11.42 -9.34 10.83
N ASP A 333 12.65 -8.85 10.76
CA ASP A 333 13.42 -8.44 11.93
C ASP A 333 12.88 -7.13 12.53
N ALA A 334 12.49 -6.17 11.69
CA ALA A 334 11.94 -4.90 12.13
C ALA A 334 10.63 -5.07 12.91
N MET A 335 9.76 -6.00 12.50
CA MET A 335 8.54 -6.33 13.23
C MET A 335 8.84 -7.09 14.52
N ALA A 336 9.78 -8.04 14.49
CA ALA A 336 10.18 -8.81 15.66
C ALA A 336 10.79 -7.92 16.76
N GLU A 337 11.56 -6.90 16.38
CA GLU A 337 12.18 -5.93 17.30
C GLU A 337 11.25 -4.74 17.65
N GLY A 338 10.02 -4.70 17.13
CA GLY A 338 9.09 -3.59 17.34
C GLY A 338 9.53 -2.26 16.69
N LYS A 339 10.50 -2.31 15.79
CA LYS A 339 10.98 -1.14 14.99
C LYS A 339 10.09 -0.81 13.82
N PHE A 340 9.19 -1.72 13.45
CA PHE A 340 8.14 -1.52 12.47
C PHE A 340 6.82 -2.05 13.00
N VAL A 341 5.79 -1.22 13.05
CA VAL A 341 4.49 -1.56 13.59
C VAL A 341 3.39 -1.47 12.55
N ALA A 342 2.34 -2.27 12.72
CA ALA A 342 1.16 -2.22 11.88
C ALA A 342 0.44 -0.87 12.07
N ALA A 343 0.39 -0.06 11.02
CA ALA A 343 -0.28 1.24 11.03
C ALA A 343 -0.82 1.59 9.63
N PRO A 344 -2.01 2.26 9.57
CA PRO A 344 -2.87 2.61 10.70
C PRO A 344 -3.51 1.36 11.33
N GLU A 345 -4.05 1.54 12.54
CA GLU A 345 -4.68 0.46 13.29
C GLU A 345 -5.78 -0.26 12.48
N PRO A 346 -5.85 -1.60 12.52
CA PRO A 346 -6.89 -2.36 11.83
C PRO A 346 -8.27 -2.08 12.44
N HIS A 347 -9.28 -2.01 11.56
CA HIS A 347 -10.69 -2.00 11.92
C HIS A 347 -11.35 -3.24 11.33
N VAL A 348 -11.66 -4.20 12.18
CA VAL A 348 -12.29 -5.47 11.78
C VAL A 348 -13.78 -5.23 11.58
N VAL A 349 -14.26 -5.44 10.35
CA VAL A 349 -15.69 -5.30 9.99
C VAL A 349 -16.48 -6.54 10.38
N GLY A 350 -15.84 -7.72 10.36
CA GLY A 350 -16.46 -8.99 10.73
C GLY A 350 -15.65 -10.20 10.23
N THR A 351 -16.26 -11.37 10.30
CA THR A 351 -15.65 -12.65 9.92
C THR A 351 -16.35 -13.29 8.74
N GLY A 352 -15.55 -13.86 7.83
CA GLY A 352 -16.00 -14.58 6.64
C GLY A 352 -16.01 -13.74 5.36
N LEU A 353 -15.82 -14.41 4.22
CA LEU A 353 -15.75 -13.77 2.88
C LEU A 353 -17.02 -12.98 2.52
N ASN A 354 -18.17 -13.29 3.09
CA ASN A 354 -19.42 -12.55 2.91
C ASN A 354 -19.35 -11.11 3.46
N LYS A 355 -18.36 -10.80 4.32
CA LYS A 355 -18.13 -9.46 4.88
C LYS A 355 -17.31 -8.56 3.94
N VAL A 356 -16.75 -9.07 2.85
CA VAL A 356 -15.91 -8.27 1.94
C VAL A 356 -16.68 -7.10 1.32
N GLN A 357 -17.98 -7.27 1.00
CA GLN A 357 -18.78 -6.16 0.48
C GLN A 357 -19.02 -5.06 1.53
N GLU A 358 -19.34 -5.43 2.75
CA GLU A 358 -19.48 -4.49 3.87
C GLU A 358 -18.17 -3.75 4.14
N ALA A 359 -17.04 -4.46 4.03
CA ALA A 359 -15.71 -3.89 4.17
C ALA A 359 -15.36 -2.89 3.04
N PHE A 360 -15.80 -3.14 1.79
CA PHE A 360 -15.69 -2.15 0.70
C PHE A 360 -16.46 -0.87 1.02
N ASP A 361 -17.65 -0.99 1.60
CA ASP A 361 -18.46 0.17 1.94
C ASP A 361 -17.87 0.95 3.10
N ALA A 362 -17.39 0.27 4.13
CA ALA A 362 -16.72 0.89 5.26
C ALA A 362 -15.44 1.66 4.87
N GLN A 363 -14.75 1.22 3.83
CA GLN A 363 -13.50 1.85 3.37
C GLN A 363 -13.70 3.30 2.89
N LYS A 364 -14.89 3.71 2.44
CA LYS A 364 -15.17 5.06 1.92
C LYS A 364 -15.00 6.18 2.94
N GLY A 365 -15.34 5.93 4.19
CA GLY A 365 -15.37 6.95 5.24
C GLY A 365 -14.25 6.82 6.27
N VAL A 366 -13.33 5.89 6.09
CA VAL A 366 -12.32 5.57 7.08
C VAL A 366 -11.20 6.62 7.13
N SER A 367 -10.76 6.97 8.35
CA SER A 367 -9.63 7.85 8.58
C SER A 367 -8.69 7.23 9.61
N ALA A 368 -7.42 7.14 9.28
CA ALA A 368 -6.37 6.54 10.13
C ALA A 368 -6.75 5.14 10.66
N ARG A 369 -7.41 4.34 9.82
CA ARG A 369 -7.77 2.95 10.08
C ARG A 369 -7.58 2.12 8.80
N LYS A 370 -7.23 0.85 8.95
CA LYS A 370 -7.20 -0.11 7.86
C LYS A 370 -8.38 -1.06 8.00
N ILE A 371 -9.22 -1.15 6.98
CA ILE A 371 -10.38 -2.05 6.98
C ILE A 371 -9.91 -3.49 6.76
N VAL A 372 -10.34 -4.39 7.67
CA VAL A 372 -9.92 -5.80 7.71
C VAL A 372 -11.15 -6.70 7.85
N VAL A 373 -11.08 -7.87 7.24
CA VAL A 373 -12.03 -8.97 7.41
C VAL A 373 -11.24 -10.19 7.91
N LEU A 374 -11.72 -10.84 8.97
CA LEU A 374 -11.20 -12.12 9.43
C LEU A 374 -11.77 -13.28 8.61
N LEU A 375 -11.01 -14.36 8.45
CA LEU A 375 -11.42 -15.56 7.68
C LEU A 375 -11.31 -16.83 8.52
#